data_883929ee222f88cfaf8e07e44b36b882
#
_entry.id   883929ee222f88cfaf8e07e44b36b882
#
_cell.length_a   1.000
_cell.length_b   1.000
_cell.length_c   1.000
_cell.angle_alpha   90.00
_cell.angle_beta   90.00
_cell.angle_gamma   90.00
#
_symmetry.space_group_name_H-M   'P 1'
#
loop_
_entity.id
_entity.type
_entity.pdbx_description
1 polymer ?
#
loop_
_entity_poly.entity_id
_entity_poly.type
_entity_poly.pdbx_seq_one_letter_code
_entity_poly.pdbx_strand_id
1 'polypeptide(L)' 'MKEDETETKALLNVKELCTYLGIGQTKARELLSDPANGFTVRIGNRLYAHKAKLDQWLLNRIL' A
#
# COMPACT_ATOMS: atom_id res chain seq x y z
N MET A 1 -21.78 5.07 4.90
CA MET A 1 -21.31 4.77 4.86
C MET A 1 -20.34 4.56 4.70
N LYS A 2 -19.75 4.46 4.71
CA LYS A 2 -18.78 4.35 4.55
C LYS A 2 -18.28 3.29 4.40
N GLU A 3 -18.63 2.73 4.04
CA GLU A 3 -18.27 1.60 3.98
C GLU A 3 -17.12 1.35 3.30
N ASP A 4 -16.77 1.60 2.46
CA ASP A 4 -15.67 1.31 1.69
C ASP A 4 -14.66 2.35 1.67
N GLU A 5 -14.21 2.76 2.87
CA GLU A 5 -13.19 3.76 2.99
C GLU A 5 -11.92 3.36 2.29
N THR A 6 -11.58 2.08 2.30
CA THR A 6 -10.37 1.62 1.66
C THR A 6 -10.39 1.87 0.16
N GLU A 7 -11.55 1.70 -0.46
CA GLU A 7 -11.65 1.94 -1.88
C GLU A 7 -11.54 3.40 -2.24
N THR A 8 -11.96 4.28 -1.35
CA THR A 8 -11.94 5.70 -1.65
C THR A 8 -10.68 6.39 -1.18
N LYS A 9 -9.86 5.72 -0.39
CA LYS A 9 -8.63 6.32 0.09
C LYS A 9 -7.56 6.32 -0.98
N ALA A 10 -6.81 7.40 -1.03
CA ALA A 10 -5.66 7.46 -1.91
C ALA A 10 -4.46 6.75 -1.31
N LEU A 11 -4.39 6.65 0.00
CA LEU A 11 -3.26 6.06 0.71
C LEU A 11 -3.72 4.95 1.63
N LEU A 12 -2.89 3.92 1.76
CA LEU A 12 -3.15 2.80 2.65
C LEU A 12 -2.05 2.75 3.71
N ASN A 13 -2.43 2.61 4.97
CA ASN A 13 -1.42 2.41 6.01
C ASN A 13 -0.99 0.95 6.01
N VAL A 14 -0.07 0.59 6.93
CA VAL A 14 0.48 -0.78 6.96
C VAL A 14 -0.63 -1.81 7.13
N LYS A 15 -1.54 -1.56 8.05
CA LYS A 15 -2.61 -2.50 8.33
C LYS A 15 -3.54 -2.65 7.13
N GLU A 16 -3.89 -1.54 6.51
CA GLU A 16 -4.75 -1.56 5.34
C GLU A 16 -4.07 -2.25 4.17
N LEU A 17 -2.77 -2.02 4.04
CA LEU A 17 -2.01 -2.67 2.99
C LEU A 17 -2.00 -4.18 3.18
N CYS A 18 -1.86 -4.66 4.42
CA CYS A 18 -1.92 -6.08 4.70
C CYS A 18 -3.24 -6.68 4.22
N THR A 19 -4.33 -6.02 4.55
CA THR A 19 -5.66 -6.48 4.16
C THR A 19 -5.83 -6.44 2.65
N TYR A 20 -5.36 -5.36 2.05
CA TYR A 20 -5.51 -5.15 0.62
C TYR A 20 -4.78 -6.22 -0.19
N LEU A 21 -3.57 -6.57 0.25
CA LEU A 21 -2.75 -7.53 -0.46
C LEU A 21 -2.86 -8.95 0.08
N GLY A 22 -3.48 -9.12 1.24
CA GLY A 22 -3.60 -10.44 1.85
C GLY A 22 -2.26 -10.96 2.37
N ILE A 23 -1.43 -10.07 2.93
CA ILE A 23 -0.11 -10.44 3.43
C ILE A 23 0.02 -10.04 4.89
N GLY A 24 1.07 -10.55 5.53
CA GLY A 24 1.35 -10.21 6.92
C GLY A 24 2.01 -8.85 7.06
N GLN A 25 2.04 -8.34 8.30
CA GLN A 25 2.58 -7.02 8.56
C GLN A 25 4.07 -6.92 8.25
N THR A 26 4.82 -7.97 8.53
CA THR A 26 6.24 -7.96 8.26
C THR A 26 6.49 -7.76 6.77
N LYS A 27 5.77 -8.50 5.95
CA LYS A 27 5.95 -8.39 4.51
C LYS A 27 5.49 -7.02 4.01
N ALA A 28 4.39 -6.50 4.57
CA ALA A 28 3.90 -5.18 4.18
C ALA A 28 4.91 -4.10 4.51
N ARG A 29 5.54 -4.20 5.69
CA ARG A 29 6.56 -3.22 6.08
C ARG A 29 7.78 -3.31 5.19
N GLU A 30 8.16 -4.51 4.81
CA GLU A 30 9.28 -4.69 3.89
C GLU A 30 8.99 -4.02 2.57
N LEU A 31 7.78 -4.19 2.06
CA LEU A 31 7.40 -3.56 0.81
C LEU A 31 7.45 -2.05 0.91
N LEU A 32 6.92 -1.50 1.99
CA LEU A 32 6.89 -0.05 2.15
C LEU A 32 8.28 0.53 2.39
N SER A 33 9.20 -0.27 2.91
CA SER A 33 10.55 0.20 3.16
C SER A 33 11.43 0.17 1.92
N ASP A 34 10.99 -0.46 0.86
CA ASP A 34 11.79 -0.59 -0.34
C ASP A 34 11.65 0.67 -1.18
N PRO A 35 12.72 1.45 -1.35
CA PRO A 35 12.61 2.70 -2.10
C PRO A 35 12.39 2.48 -3.59
N ALA A 36 12.60 1.27 -4.08
CA ALA A 36 12.45 1.00 -5.50
C ALA A 36 11.02 0.71 -5.90
N ASN A 37 10.09 0.59 -4.93
CA ASN A 37 8.73 0.20 -5.29
C ASN A 37 7.94 1.31 -5.96
N GLY A 38 8.27 2.58 -5.66
CA GLY A 38 7.61 3.70 -6.33
C GLY A 38 6.24 4.06 -5.80
N PHE A 39 5.70 3.31 -4.84
CA PHE A 39 4.38 3.64 -4.31
C PHE A 39 4.37 4.08 -2.86
N THR A 40 5.52 4.09 -2.20
CA THR A 40 5.59 4.48 -0.81
C THR A 40 5.51 5.99 -0.66
N VAL A 41 4.64 6.44 0.24
CA VAL A 41 4.50 7.85 0.58
C VAL A 41 4.80 7.98 2.06
N ARG A 42 5.65 8.92 2.41
CA ARG A 42 5.99 9.15 3.80
C ARG A 42 5.38 10.47 4.26
N ILE A 43 4.59 10.40 5.32
CA ILE A 43 3.98 11.58 5.90
C ILE A 43 4.32 11.56 7.37
N GLY A 44 5.13 12.53 7.80
CA GLY A 44 5.61 12.57 9.17
C GLY A 44 6.44 11.33 9.44
N ASN A 45 6.07 10.58 10.47
CA ASN A 45 6.79 9.37 10.83
C ASN A 45 6.13 8.11 10.31
N ARG A 46 5.14 8.24 9.44
CA ARG A 46 4.38 7.08 9.00
C ARG A 46 4.56 6.85 7.51
N LEU A 47 4.55 5.59 7.15
CA LEU A 47 4.64 5.18 5.76
C LEU A 47 3.27 4.74 5.27
N TYR A 48 2.97 5.11 4.02
CA TYR A 48 1.71 4.74 3.38
C TYR A 48 2.01 4.24 1.98
N ALA A 49 1.09 3.46 1.45
CA ALA A 49 1.17 3.04 0.06
C ALA A 49 0.19 3.89 -0.74
N HIS A 50 0.67 4.47 -1.84
CA HIS A 50 -0.19 5.22 -2.75
C HIS A 50 -0.98 4.19 -3.55
N LYS A 51 -2.29 4.14 -3.32
CA LYS A 51 -3.10 3.05 -3.85
C LYS A 51 -3.02 2.91 -5.36
N ALA A 52 -3.14 4.01 -6.08
CA ALA A 52 -3.11 3.95 -7.54
C ALA A 52 -1.77 3.44 -8.05
N LYS A 53 -0.69 3.90 -7.44
CA LYS A 53 0.63 3.47 -7.86
C LYS A 53 0.89 2.03 -7.45
N LEU A 54 0.36 1.63 -6.31
CA LEU A 54 0.45 0.24 -5.87
C LEU A 54 -0.25 -0.68 -6.87
N ASP A 55 -1.44 -0.28 -7.31
CA ASP A 55 -2.17 -1.07 -8.29
C ASP A 55 -1.38 -1.21 -9.58
N GLN A 56 -0.75 -0.14 -10.02
CA GLN A 56 0.07 -0.18 -11.21
C GLN A 56 1.28 -1.09 -11.02
N TRP A 57 1.90 -1.01 -9.85
CA TRP A 57 3.03 -1.86 -9.52
C TRP A 57 2.64 -3.33 -9.56
N LEU A 58 1.45 -3.64 -9.06
CA LEU A 58 0.96 -5.01 -9.08
C LEU A 58 0.73 -5.48 -10.52
N LEU A 59 0.15 -4.64 -11.33
CA LEU A 59 -0.08 -4.99 -12.73
C LEU A 59 1.21 -5.29 -13.46
N ASN A 60 2.26 -4.56 -13.13
CA ASN A 60 3.54 -4.78 -13.78
C ASN A 60 4.21 -6.07 -13.34
N ARG A 61 3.73 -6.68 -12.27
CA ARG A 61 4.31 -7.94 -11.79
C ARG A 61 3.53 -9.16 -12.27
N ILE A 62 2.40 -8.94 -12.91
CA ILE A 62 1.63 -10.04 -13.45
C ILE A 62 2.22 -10.41 -14.80
N LEU A 63 2.53 -11.66 -14.98
CA LEU A 63 3.13 -12.12 -16.24
C LEU A 63 2.13 -12.78 -17.15
#